data_cd06448597819a0b4d3dd92c4d6ecfe1
#
_entry.id   cd06448597819a0b4d3dd92c4d6ecfe1
#
_cell.length_a   1.000
_cell.length_b   1.000
_cell.length_c   1.000
_cell.angle_alpha   90.00
_cell.angle_beta   90.00
_cell.angle_gamma   90.00
#
_symmetry.space_group_name_H-M   'P 1'
#
loop_
_entity.id
_entity.type
_entity.pdbx_description
1 polymer ?
#
loop_
_entity_poly.entity_id
_entity_poly.type
_entity_poly.pdbx_seq_one_letter_code
_entity_poly.pdbx_strand_id
1 'polypeptide(L)'
;WDGLNKGKRSIQIDIRRPEAQELLSELVTQPGKDEGIFLTNFPASGWLSYERLKLRRDDLIYVNILGDRNGGSAVDYTVNCAVGFADATGPEGHAEPVNALLPAWDNITGQMAATSVLAAERHRSRTGEGQLVTLALKDVALATVGHLGNLAEVEINDSDRQKAGNFLYGAFGKDFVTLDGRRVMIVGLTPKQWRALVTVTDSTDEMDGIATGTNLDLSEEGARFTARHEIASVLAPWFEARPYYQVAELLTKAGVCFGPYQSFRQLLSEDSDCSLDNPLFERVTHPATGTYLTPSSPIRFGLSENLKSLK
;
A
#
# COMPACT_ATOMS: atom_id res chain seq x y z
N TRP A 1 -2.76 6.63 -17.51
CA TRP A 1 -1.49 7.27 -17.89
C TRP A 1 -1.22 8.50 -17.01
N ASP A 2 -2.08 9.50 -17.04
CA ASP A 2 -1.88 10.82 -16.41
C ASP A 2 -1.59 10.73 -14.90
N GLY A 3 -2.22 9.81 -14.19
CA GLY A 3 -2.04 9.65 -12.75
C GLY A 3 -0.62 9.26 -12.32
N LEU A 4 0.06 8.42 -13.10
CA LEU A 4 1.39 7.87 -12.77
C LEU A 4 2.55 8.52 -13.54
N ASN A 5 2.26 9.42 -14.48
CA ASN A 5 3.29 10.01 -15.35
C ASN A 5 3.40 11.54 -15.26
N LYS A 6 2.98 12.11 -14.12
CA LYS A 6 3.10 13.55 -13.88
C LYS A 6 4.55 14.02 -13.94
N GLY A 7 4.78 15.18 -14.56
CA GLY A 7 6.09 15.78 -14.70
C GLY A 7 7.07 15.05 -15.62
N LYS A 8 6.63 14.01 -16.32
CA LYS A 8 7.46 13.26 -17.27
C LYS A 8 7.30 13.81 -18.68
N ARG A 9 8.41 13.83 -19.42
CA ARG A 9 8.38 13.99 -20.87
C ARG A 9 8.19 12.63 -21.53
N SER A 10 7.36 12.56 -22.57
CA SER A 10 7.09 11.34 -23.32
C SER A 10 7.68 11.43 -24.72
N ILE A 11 8.31 10.35 -25.16
CA ILE A 11 8.75 10.18 -26.53
C ILE A 11 8.14 8.91 -27.10
N GLN A 12 7.84 8.91 -28.39
CA GLN A 12 7.36 7.72 -29.10
C GLN A 12 8.39 7.32 -30.15
N ILE A 13 8.90 6.10 -30.03
CA ILE A 13 9.93 5.57 -30.93
C ILE A 13 9.69 4.08 -31.21
N ASP A 14 10.09 3.61 -32.40
CA ASP A 14 10.08 2.18 -32.73
C ASP A 14 11.45 1.57 -32.41
N ILE A 15 11.54 0.95 -31.23
CA ILE A 15 12.78 0.34 -30.69
C ILE A 15 13.28 -0.87 -31.50
N ARG A 16 12.57 -1.33 -32.52
CA ARG A 16 13.05 -2.35 -33.46
C ARG A 16 14.02 -1.78 -34.48
N ARG A 17 14.03 -0.45 -34.66
CA ARG A 17 14.90 0.22 -35.59
C ARG A 17 16.26 0.53 -34.95
N PRO A 18 17.39 0.24 -35.65
CA PRO A 18 18.72 0.53 -35.14
C PRO A 18 18.93 1.99 -34.72
N GLU A 19 18.37 2.94 -35.49
CA GLU A 19 18.50 4.37 -35.20
C GLU A 19 17.80 4.76 -33.88
N ALA A 20 16.67 4.11 -33.56
CA ALA A 20 15.94 4.33 -32.33
C ALA A 20 16.68 3.71 -31.14
N GLN A 21 17.33 2.55 -31.34
CA GLN A 21 18.18 1.92 -30.32
C GLN A 21 19.41 2.81 -30.03
N GLU A 22 20.02 3.38 -31.04
CA GLU A 22 21.15 4.30 -30.86
C GLU A 22 20.72 5.57 -30.11
N LEU A 23 19.63 6.22 -30.54
CA LEU A 23 19.07 7.39 -29.85
C LEU A 23 18.79 7.13 -28.36
N LEU A 24 18.17 5.99 -28.02
CA LEU A 24 17.92 5.64 -26.64
C LEU A 24 19.22 5.37 -25.86
N SER A 25 20.17 4.69 -26.48
CA SER A 25 21.48 4.47 -25.87
C SER A 25 22.19 5.78 -25.55
N GLU A 26 22.15 6.76 -26.49
CA GLU A 26 22.69 8.11 -26.28
C GLU A 26 21.96 8.84 -25.14
N LEU A 27 20.61 8.81 -25.10
CA LEU A 27 19.81 9.44 -24.04
C LEU A 27 20.14 8.87 -22.65
N VAL A 28 20.23 7.54 -22.55
CA VAL A 28 20.52 6.87 -21.29
C VAL A 28 21.94 7.11 -20.79
N THR A 29 22.88 7.28 -21.72
CA THR A 29 24.31 7.44 -21.40
C THR A 29 24.80 8.88 -21.54
N GLN A 30 23.90 9.87 -21.60
CA GLN A 30 24.26 11.28 -21.69
C GLN A 30 25.24 11.70 -20.60
N PRO A 31 26.29 12.50 -20.94
CA PRO A 31 27.18 13.04 -19.94
C PRO A 31 26.50 14.11 -19.11
N GLY A 32 26.83 14.18 -17.83
CA GLY A 32 26.29 15.16 -16.90
C GLY A 32 26.19 14.57 -15.49
N LYS A 33 26.29 15.41 -14.49
CA LYS A 33 26.29 14.98 -13.08
C LYS A 33 24.97 14.31 -12.68
N ASP A 34 23.86 14.82 -13.19
CA ASP A 34 22.51 14.38 -12.83
C ASP A 34 21.91 13.41 -13.87
N GLU A 35 22.69 13.06 -14.91
CA GLU A 35 22.31 12.16 -15.99
C GLU A 35 22.78 10.73 -15.75
N GLY A 36 22.47 9.80 -16.68
CA GLY A 36 22.93 8.41 -16.61
C GLY A 36 22.23 7.62 -15.52
N ILE A 37 20.92 7.80 -15.40
CA ILE A 37 20.04 6.97 -14.56
C ILE A 37 18.99 6.36 -15.48
N PHE A 38 18.97 5.04 -15.58
CA PHE A 38 18.05 4.30 -16.42
C PHE A 38 17.26 3.29 -15.60
N LEU A 39 15.94 3.41 -15.64
CA LEU A 39 15.02 2.48 -14.99
C LEU A 39 14.12 1.85 -16.03
N THR A 40 14.04 0.53 -16.07
CA THR A 40 13.28 -0.21 -17.07
C THR A 40 12.75 -1.52 -16.55
N ASN A 41 11.63 -1.97 -17.11
CA ASN A 41 11.13 -3.34 -16.98
C ASN A 41 11.25 -4.13 -18.30
N PHE A 42 11.92 -3.59 -19.30
CA PHE A 42 12.27 -4.34 -20.49
C PHE A 42 13.39 -5.34 -20.20
N PRO A 43 13.46 -6.44 -20.98
CA PRO A 43 14.58 -7.36 -20.87
C PRO A 43 15.92 -6.65 -21.11
N ALA A 44 16.82 -6.72 -20.13
CA ALA A 44 18.15 -6.14 -20.19
C ALA A 44 19.09 -7.00 -21.05
N SER A 45 18.83 -7.09 -22.35
CA SER A 45 19.56 -7.92 -23.27
C SER A 45 19.94 -7.17 -24.56
N GLY A 46 20.90 -7.72 -25.28
CA GLY A 46 21.34 -7.15 -26.55
C GLY A 46 21.87 -5.72 -26.41
N TRP A 47 21.36 -4.78 -27.21
CA TRP A 47 21.78 -3.37 -27.20
C TRP A 47 21.42 -2.66 -25.87
N LEU A 48 20.38 -3.12 -25.15
CA LEU A 48 19.89 -2.54 -23.90
C LEU A 48 20.55 -3.16 -22.66
N SER A 49 21.50 -4.08 -22.82
CA SER A 49 22.16 -4.69 -21.66
C SER A 49 23.01 -3.67 -20.88
N TYR A 50 23.08 -3.85 -19.57
CA TYR A 50 23.91 -3.02 -18.70
C TYR A 50 25.36 -2.99 -19.15
N GLU A 51 25.92 -4.15 -19.51
CA GLU A 51 27.31 -4.28 -19.94
C GLU A 51 27.63 -3.42 -21.17
N ARG A 52 26.72 -3.33 -22.13
CA ARG A 52 26.89 -2.49 -23.33
C ARG A 52 26.74 -1.01 -23.04
N LEU A 53 25.73 -0.63 -22.26
CA LEU A 53 25.50 0.76 -21.90
C LEU A 53 26.58 1.30 -20.97
N LYS A 54 27.12 0.46 -20.07
CA LYS A 54 28.23 0.81 -19.19
C LYS A 54 29.52 1.13 -19.96
N LEU A 55 29.73 0.54 -21.13
CA LEU A 55 30.88 0.89 -21.98
C LEU A 55 30.80 2.32 -22.53
N ARG A 56 29.61 2.92 -22.61
CA ARG A 56 29.39 4.30 -23.03
C ARG A 56 29.44 5.27 -21.85
N ARG A 57 29.05 4.79 -20.67
CA ARG A 57 29.05 5.56 -19.44
C ARG A 57 29.37 4.65 -18.25
N ASP A 58 30.57 4.78 -17.69
CA ASP A 58 31.11 3.91 -16.64
C ASP A 58 30.41 4.08 -15.29
N ASP A 59 29.90 5.28 -15.00
CA ASP A 59 29.12 5.60 -13.79
C ASP A 59 27.59 5.44 -13.96
N LEU A 60 27.14 4.65 -14.96
CA LEU A 60 25.72 4.42 -15.24
C LEU A 60 25.03 3.73 -14.05
N ILE A 61 23.90 4.30 -13.63
CA ILE A 61 22.94 3.65 -12.72
C ILE A 61 21.87 2.99 -13.57
N TYR A 62 21.79 1.68 -13.51
CA TYR A 62 20.81 0.91 -14.27
C TYR A 62 19.91 0.12 -13.29
N VAL A 63 18.64 0.46 -13.24
CA VAL A 63 17.64 -0.26 -12.41
C VAL A 63 16.76 -1.09 -13.31
N ASN A 64 16.86 -2.41 -13.18
CA ASN A 64 16.07 -3.38 -13.94
C ASN A 64 15.01 -4.04 -13.07
N ILE A 65 13.73 -3.83 -13.41
CA ILE A 65 12.58 -4.46 -12.75
C ILE A 65 12.21 -5.72 -13.55
N LEU A 66 12.19 -6.86 -12.85
CA LEU A 66 11.84 -8.17 -13.40
C LEU A 66 10.50 -8.65 -12.83
N GLY A 67 9.83 -9.54 -13.52
CA GLY A 67 8.68 -10.26 -12.98
C GLY A 67 9.12 -11.24 -11.87
N ASP A 68 10.02 -12.16 -12.18
CA ASP A 68 10.73 -12.99 -11.21
C ASP A 68 12.26 -12.90 -11.39
N ARG A 69 13.02 -13.35 -10.40
CA ARG A 69 14.50 -13.27 -10.40
C ARG A 69 15.19 -14.04 -11.52
N ASN A 70 14.50 -14.99 -12.15
CA ASN A 70 15.03 -15.81 -13.24
C ASN A 70 14.65 -15.25 -14.62
N GLY A 71 13.97 -14.08 -14.68
CA GLY A 71 13.51 -13.46 -15.90
C GLY A 71 12.17 -14.00 -16.41
N GLY A 72 11.47 -14.79 -15.62
CA GLY A 72 10.12 -15.26 -15.93
C GLY A 72 9.10 -14.16 -15.87
N SER A 73 7.99 -14.32 -16.59
CA SER A 73 6.86 -13.39 -16.58
C SER A 73 6.10 -13.48 -15.25
N ALA A 74 5.92 -12.36 -14.59
CA ALA A 74 5.05 -12.22 -13.42
C ALA A 74 4.44 -10.81 -13.42
N VAL A 75 3.19 -10.72 -13.01
CA VAL A 75 2.44 -9.46 -12.84
C VAL A 75 1.80 -9.46 -11.46
N ASP A 76 1.42 -8.30 -10.96
CA ASP A 76 0.87 -8.13 -9.61
C ASP A 76 -0.16 -9.20 -9.22
N TYR A 77 -1.19 -9.38 -10.04
CA TYR A 77 -2.30 -10.31 -9.74
C TYR A 77 -1.86 -11.78 -9.67
N THR A 78 -0.89 -12.20 -10.47
CA THR A 78 -0.35 -13.57 -10.41
C THR A 78 0.59 -13.76 -9.22
N VAL A 79 1.33 -12.73 -8.85
CA VAL A 79 2.18 -12.72 -7.66
C VAL A 79 1.32 -12.75 -6.39
N ASN A 80 0.25 -11.95 -6.33
CA ASN A 80 -0.66 -11.92 -5.18
C ASN A 80 -1.22 -13.30 -4.84
N CYS A 81 -1.62 -14.06 -5.86
CA CYS A 81 -2.12 -15.42 -5.67
C CYS A 81 -1.05 -16.39 -5.16
N ALA A 82 0.22 -16.16 -5.52
CA ALA A 82 1.33 -17.07 -5.23
C ALA A 82 1.97 -16.89 -3.85
N VAL A 83 1.60 -15.84 -3.09
CA VAL A 83 2.27 -15.47 -1.83
C VAL A 83 1.37 -15.56 -0.60
N GLY A 84 0.24 -16.26 -0.69
CA GLY A 84 -0.64 -16.62 0.43
C GLY A 84 -1.69 -15.56 0.81
N PHE A 85 -1.55 -14.29 0.43
CA PHE A 85 -2.50 -13.26 0.84
C PHE A 85 -3.90 -13.47 0.29
N ALA A 86 -4.04 -13.92 -0.97
CA ALA A 86 -5.34 -14.19 -1.56
C ALA A 86 -6.07 -15.34 -0.85
N ASP A 87 -5.33 -16.33 -0.37
CA ASP A 87 -5.87 -17.45 0.40
C ASP A 87 -6.33 -17.03 1.79
N ALA A 88 -5.54 -16.24 2.50
CA ALA A 88 -5.86 -15.72 3.84
C ALA A 88 -6.89 -14.57 3.84
N THR A 89 -7.28 -14.04 2.68
CA THR A 89 -8.25 -12.94 2.54
C THR A 89 -9.66 -13.47 2.28
N GLY A 90 -10.65 -12.86 2.92
CA GLY A 90 -12.07 -13.14 2.70
C GLY A 90 -12.85 -13.40 3.98
N PRO A 91 -14.17 -13.59 3.88
CA PRO A 91 -15.03 -13.89 5.02
C PRO A 91 -14.63 -15.21 5.70
N GLU A 92 -14.84 -15.29 7.02
CA GLU A 92 -14.65 -16.53 7.76
C GLU A 92 -15.45 -17.68 7.13
N GLY A 93 -14.83 -18.85 7.01
CA GLY A 93 -15.47 -20.03 6.41
C GLY A 93 -15.63 -20.00 4.89
N HIS A 94 -15.24 -18.93 4.22
CA HIS A 94 -15.26 -18.88 2.75
C HIS A 94 -14.09 -19.68 2.15
N ALA A 95 -14.39 -20.71 1.35
CA ALA A 95 -13.37 -21.62 0.84
C ALA A 95 -12.53 -21.02 -0.29
N GLU A 96 -13.13 -20.15 -1.12
CA GLU A 96 -12.46 -19.62 -2.30
C GLU A 96 -11.46 -18.51 -1.93
N PRO A 97 -10.27 -18.43 -2.58
CA PRO A 97 -9.36 -17.30 -2.41
C PRO A 97 -9.99 -16.00 -2.92
N VAL A 98 -9.59 -14.87 -2.32
CA VAL A 98 -10.09 -13.54 -2.69
C VAL A 98 -8.91 -12.68 -3.12
N ASN A 99 -8.91 -12.23 -4.38
CA ASN A 99 -7.86 -11.38 -4.90
C ASN A 99 -8.04 -9.92 -4.46
N ALA A 100 -6.94 -9.18 -4.36
CA ALA A 100 -6.95 -7.75 -4.04
C ALA A 100 -7.26 -6.91 -5.29
N LEU A 101 -8.06 -5.85 -5.12
CA LEU A 101 -8.28 -4.85 -6.16
C LEU A 101 -7.05 -3.93 -6.31
N LEU A 102 -6.40 -3.59 -5.19
CA LEU A 102 -5.21 -2.76 -5.20
C LEU A 102 -4.01 -3.57 -5.71
N PRO A 103 -3.29 -3.11 -6.77
CA PRO A 103 -2.05 -3.72 -7.22
C PRO A 103 -0.92 -3.36 -6.24
N ALA A 104 -0.91 -4.03 -5.09
CA ALA A 104 -0.04 -3.72 -3.96
C ALA A 104 1.44 -3.96 -4.31
N TRP A 105 1.72 -5.05 -5.03
CA TRP A 105 3.09 -5.45 -5.38
C TRP A 105 3.73 -4.50 -6.37
N ASP A 106 2.98 -4.02 -7.37
CA ASP A 106 3.42 -2.98 -8.30
C ASP A 106 3.75 -1.68 -7.55
N ASN A 107 2.88 -1.27 -6.62
CA ASN A 107 3.10 -0.06 -5.82
C ASN A 107 4.33 -0.18 -4.91
N ILE A 108 4.48 -1.30 -4.19
CA ILE A 108 5.63 -1.53 -3.30
C ILE A 108 6.92 -1.61 -4.12
N THR A 109 6.90 -2.34 -5.25
CA THR A 109 8.06 -2.44 -6.16
C THR A 109 8.44 -1.08 -6.73
N GLY A 110 7.47 -0.25 -7.10
CA GLY A 110 7.71 1.11 -7.56
C GLY A 110 8.40 1.99 -6.50
N GLN A 111 7.96 1.91 -5.24
CA GLN A 111 8.62 2.61 -4.12
C GLN A 111 10.03 2.07 -3.84
N MET A 112 10.23 0.75 -3.90
CA MET A 112 11.56 0.14 -3.75
C MET A 112 12.48 0.52 -4.90
N ALA A 113 11.99 0.59 -6.13
CA ALA A 113 12.75 1.06 -7.29
C ALA A 113 13.20 2.51 -7.11
N ALA A 114 12.31 3.41 -6.67
CA ALA A 114 12.67 4.79 -6.37
C ALA A 114 13.73 4.88 -5.25
N THR A 115 13.58 4.11 -4.19
CA THR A 115 14.58 4.02 -3.11
C THR A 115 15.91 3.49 -3.63
N SER A 116 15.89 2.51 -4.52
CA SER A 116 17.10 1.93 -5.12
C SER A 116 17.83 2.95 -6.00
N VAL A 117 17.11 3.76 -6.77
CA VAL A 117 17.68 4.87 -7.54
C VAL A 117 18.39 5.86 -6.62
N LEU A 118 17.71 6.31 -5.54
CA LEU A 118 18.29 7.24 -4.57
C LEU A 118 19.52 6.67 -3.87
N ALA A 119 19.50 5.38 -3.51
CA ALA A 119 20.63 4.70 -2.88
C ALA A 119 21.82 4.59 -3.84
N ALA A 120 21.57 4.23 -5.10
CA ALA A 120 22.59 4.13 -6.13
C ALA A 120 23.18 5.50 -6.51
N GLU A 121 22.33 6.54 -6.59
CA GLU A 121 22.76 7.91 -6.81
C GLU A 121 23.64 8.41 -5.66
N ARG A 122 23.24 8.18 -4.42
CA ARG A 122 24.05 8.51 -3.24
C ARG A 122 25.41 7.79 -3.24
N HIS A 123 25.44 6.52 -3.67
CA HIS A 123 26.69 5.78 -3.84
C HIS A 123 27.55 6.44 -4.91
N ARG A 124 27.00 6.70 -6.10
CA ARG A 124 27.69 7.36 -7.21
C ARG A 124 28.23 8.73 -6.80
N SER A 125 27.46 9.53 -6.11
CA SER A 125 27.89 10.85 -5.61
C SER A 125 29.11 10.80 -4.69
N ARG A 126 29.34 9.67 -3.99
CA ARG A 126 30.44 9.50 -3.01
C ARG A 126 31.65 8.80 -3.62
N THR A 127 31.45 7.91 -4.56
CA THR A 127 32.50 7.01 -5.07
C THR A 127 32.86 7.32 -6.53
N GLY A 128 31.96 7.96 -7.28
CA GLY A 128 32.03 8.08 -8.72
C GLY A 128 31.58 6.83 -9.48
N GLU A 129 31.13 5.79 -8.78
CA GLU A 129 30.80 4.48 -9.39
C GLU A 129 29.30 4.30 -9.56
N GLY A 130 28.87 3.98 -10.79
CA GLY A 130 27.53 3.51 -11.10
C GLY A 130 27.36 2.02 -10.84
N GLN A 131 26.12 1.52 -10.93
CA GLN A 131 25.84 0.11 -10.68
C GLN A 131 24.57 -0.40 -11.36
N LEU A 132 24.52 -1.72 -11.57
CA LEU A 132 23.28 -2.42 -11.88
C LEU A 132 22.53 -2.73 -10.59
N VAL A 133 21.26 -2.37 -10.57
CA VAL A 133 20.31 -2.77 -9.53
C VAL A 133 19.24 -3.65 -10.18
N THR A 134 19.02 -4.84 -9.64
CA THR A 134 17.97 -5.75 -10.10
C THR A 134 16.93 -5.91 -9.02
N LEU A 135 15.66 -5.76 -9.39
CA LEU A 135 14.51 -5.84 -8.49
C LEU A 135 13.43 -6.72 -9.13
N ALA A 136 13.12 -7.85 -8.50
CA ALA A 136 12.06 -8.75 -8.97
C ALA A 136 10.78 -8.55 -8.18
N LEU A 137 9.65 -8.34 -8.87
CA LEU A 137 8.31 -8.14 -8.29
C LEU A 137 7.95 -9.28 -7.31
N LYS A 138 8.22 -10.53 -7.72
CA LYS A 138 7.95 -11.71 -6.90
C LYS A 138 8.81 -11.74 -5.63
N ASP A 139 10.08 -11.33 -5.71
CA ASP A 139 10.96 -11.30 -4.54
C ASP A 139 10.57 -10.19 -3.56
N VAL A 140 10.06 -9.06 -4.05
CA VAL A 140 9.47 -8.00 -3.21
C VAL A 140 8.28 -8.54 -2.40
N ALA A 141 7.40 -9.30 -3.05
CA ALA A 141 6.26 -9.91 -2.38
C ALA A 141 6.69 -10.97 -1.35
N LEU A 142 7.61 -11.86 -1.70
CA LEU A 142 8.15 -12.87 -0.78
C LEU A 142 8.86 -12.24 0.43
N ALA A 143 9.66 -11.19 0.20
CA ALA A 143 10.28 -10.43 1.29
C ALA A 143 9.23 -9.80 2.22
N THR A 144 8.15 -9.27 1.66
CA THR A 144 7.05 -8.69 2.44
C THR A 144 6.35 -9.75 3.30
N VAL A 145 6.07 -10.94 2.76
CA VAL A 145 5.52 -12.07 3.52
C VAL A 145 6.41 -12.43 4.71
N GLY A 146 7.73 -12.49 4.48
CA GLY A 146 8.72 -12.77 5.53
C GLY A 146 8.80 -11.66 6.57
N HIS A 147 8.87 -10.39 6.15
CA HIS A 147 8.94 -9.23 7.04
C HIS A 147 7.69 -9.06 7.92
N LEU A 148 6.53 -9.47 7.44
CA LEU A 148 5.28 -9.48 8.23
C LEU A 148 5.16 -10.69 9.16
N GLY A 149 6.13 -11.61 9.15
CA GLY A 149 6.18 -12.75 10.04
C GLY A 149 5.32 -13.95 9.58
N ASN A 150 4.65 -13.88 8.43
CA ASN A 150 3.74 -14.93 7.99
C ASN A 150 4.45 -16.27 7.74
N LEU A 151 5.69 -16.26 7.26
CA LEU A 151 6.48 -17.50 7.09
C LEU A 151 6.85 -18.10 8.45
N ALA A 152 7.30 -17.28 9.39
CA ALA A 152 7.64 -17.71 10.74
C ALA A 152 6.42 -18.23 11.51
N GLU A 153 5.24 -17.63 11.29
CA GLU A 153 3.98 -18.10 11.89
C GLU A 153 3.70 -19.55 11.47
N VAL A 154 3.83 -19.88 10.20
CA VAL A 154 3.61 -21.25 9.69
C VAL A 154 4.69 -22.21 10.19
N GLU A 155 5.97 -21.82 10.10
CA GLU A 155 7.08 -22.69 10.50
C GLU A 155 7.10 -22.99 12.00
N ILE A 156 6.70 -22.04 12.85
CA ILE A 156 6.74 -22.19 14.32
C ILE A 156 5.47 -22.83 14.85
N ASN A 157 4.30 -22.43 14.32
CA ASN A 157 3.00 -22.84 14.85
C ASN A 157 2.41 -24.06 14.10
N ASP A 158 3.01 -24.47 13.01
CA ASP A 158 2.52 -25.54 12.11
C ASP A 158 1.04 -25.35 11.73
N SER A 159 0.67 -24.10 11.40
CA SER A 159 -0.70 -23.74 11.09
C SER A 159 -0.78 -22.61 10.09
N ASP A 160 -1.72 -22.72 9.16
CA ASP A 160 -2.02 -21.65 8.21
C ASP A 160 -2.95 -20.60 8.82
N ARG A 161 -2.72 -19.34 8.46
CA ARG A 161 -3.58 -18.23 8.87
C ARG A 161 -4.96 -18.38 8.22
N GLN A 162 -5.98 -18.49 9.06
CA GLN A 162 -7.36 -18.58 8.61
C GLN A 162 -7.92 -17.21 8.19
N LYS A 163 -8.92 -17.23 7.30
CA LYS A 163 -9.67 -16.03 6.95
C LYS A 163 -10.41 -15.48 8.16
N ALA A 164 -10.27 -14.20 8.40
CA ALA A 164 -10.89 -13.52 9.54
C ALA A 164 -11.95 -12.49 9.12
N GLY A 165 -12.32 -12.45 7.84
CA GLY A 165 -13.25 -11.44 7.32
C GLY A 165 -12.74 -10.02 7.56
N ASN A 166 -13.58 -9.18 8.16
CA ASN A 166 -13.23 -7.82 8.53
C ASN A 166 -12.69 -7.71 9.97
N PHE A 167 -12.45 -8.83 10.66
CA PHE A 167 -11.77 -8.78 11.94
C PHE A 167 -10.28 -8.48 11.79
N LEU A 168 -9.78 -7.65 12.68
CA LEU A 168 -8.35 -7.39 12.79
C LEU A 168 -7.66 -8.59 13.45
N TYR A 169 -6.81 -9.29 12.71
CA TYR A 169 -6.09 -10.45 13.23
C TYR A 169 -5.18 -10.09 14.41
N GLY A 170 -5.24 -10.89 15.47
CA GLY A 170 -4.40 -10.75 16.67
C GLY A 170 -4.82 -9.67 17.65
N ALA A 171 -5.89 -8.90 17.35
CA ALA A 171 -6.44 -7.88 18.27
C ALA A 171 -7.95 -7.73 18.04
N PHE A 172 -8.57 -6.69 18.63
CA PHE A 172 -9.95 -6.36 18.30
C PHE A 172 -10.02 -5.23 17.27
N GLY A 173 -10.63 -5.54 16.16
CA GLY A 173 -11.09 -4.59 15.16
C GLY A 173 -12.16 -5.25 14.32
N LYS A 174 -13.23 -4.52 14.01
CA LYS A 174 -14.39 -5.01 13.26
C LYS A 174 -15.16 -3.86 12.65
N ASP A 175 -15.83 -4.15 11.58
CA ASP A 175 -16.79 -3.24 10.98
C ASP A 175 -18.19 -3.41 11.60
N PHE A 176 -18.89 -2.29 11.76
CA PHE A 176 -20.25 -2.23 12.26
C PHE A 176 -21.15 -1.45 11.31
N VAL A 177 -22.43 -1.79 11.29
CA VAL A 177 -23.45 -1.07 10.53
C VAL A 177 -24.14 -0.07 11.43
N THR A 178 -24.28 1.17 10.98
CA THR A 178 -24.97 2.26 11.70
C THR A 178 -26.46 2.29 11.34
N LEU A 179 -27.25 3.03 12.12
CA LEU A 179 -28.71 3.18 11.93
C LEU A 179 -29.11 3.60 10.51
N ASP A 180 -28.29 4.43 9.87
CA ASP A 180 -28.48 4.92 8.49
C ASP A 180 -27.86 4.00 7.44
N GLY A 181 -27.48 2.78 7.81
CA GLY A 181 -26.97 1.75 6.92
C GLY A 181 -25.52 1.97 6.45
N ARG A 182 -24.80 2.95 7.01
CA ARG A 182 -23.38 3.09 6.74
C ARG A 182 -22.58 2.05 7.50
N ARG A 183 -21.40 1.74 7.00
CA ARG A 183 -20.47 0.79 7.61
C ARG A 183 -19.22 1.50 8.08
N VAL A 184 -18.78 1.21 9.30
CA VAL A 184 -17.62 1.84 9.93
C VAL A 184 -16.69 0.79 10.52
N MET A 185 -15.41 0.84 10.17
CA MET A 185 -14.36 0.03 10.80
C MET A 185 -13.94 0.63 12.12
N ILE A 186 -13.86 -0.18 13.16
CA ILE A 186 -13.40 0.22 14.49
C ILE A 186 -12.17 -0.60 14.86
N VAL A 187 -11.19 0.04 15.49
CA VAL A 187 -9.97 -0.64 15.93
C VAL A 187 -9.68 -0.32 17.39
N GLY A 188 -9.63 -1.38 18.20
CA GLY A 188 -9.22 -1.34 19.61
C GLY A 188 -7.88 -2.07 19.79
N LEU A 189 -6.81 -1.61 19.12
CA LEU A 189 -5.51 -2.27 19.12
C LEU A 189 -4.79 -2.09 20.46
N THR A 190 -4.48 -0.87 20.83
CA THR A 190 -3.77 -0.60 22.08
C THR A 190 -4.69 -0.65 23.29
N PRO A 191 -4.16 -0.88 24.52
CA PRO A 191 -4.99 -0.82 25.75
C PRO A 191 -5.73 0.51 25.94
N LYS A 192 -5.14 1.62 25.44
CA LYS A 192 -5.80 2.95 25.49
C LYS A 192 -7.01 3.00 24.55
N GLN A 193 -6.85 2.54 23.31
CA GLN A 193 -7.93 2.50 22.32
C GLN A 193 -9.05 1.56 22.73
N TRP A 194 -8.69 0.39 23.29
CA TRP A 194 -9.64 -0.56 23.81
C TRP A 194 -10.50 0.04 24.94
N ARG A 195 -9.86 0.61 25.97
CA ARG A 195 -10.60 1.28 27.06
C ARG A 195 -11.47 2.42 26.58
N ALA A 196 -10.98 3.22 25.61
CA ALA A 196 -11.78 4.30 25.03
C ALA A 196 -13.04 3.76 24.32
N LEU A 197 -12.91 2.67 23.58
CA LEU A 197 -14.03 2.00 22.91
C LEU A 197 -15.05 1.49 23.92
N VAL A 198 -14.62 0.70 24.90
CA VAL A 198 -15.50 0.16 25.97
C VAL A 198 -16.22 1.28 26.72
N THR A 199 -15.50 2.37 27.06
CA THR A 199 -16.09 3.51 27.78
C THR A 199 -17.13 4.25 26.94
N VAL A 200 -16.85 4.54 25.65
CA VAL A 200 -17.77 5.32 24.81
C VAL A 200 -19.02 4.54 24.45
N THR A 201 -18.92 3.20 24.41
CA THR A 201 -20.05 2.32 24.15
C THR A 201 -20.80 1.93 25.40
N ASP A 202 -20.32 2.34 26.59
CA ASP A 202 -20.89 2.00 27.92
C ASP A 202 -21.07 0.49 28.11
N SER A 203 -20.03 -0.29 27.72
CA SER A 203 -20.08 -1.76 27.67
C SER A 203 -19.13 -2.43 28.65
N THR A 204 -18.78 -1.75 29.76
CA THR A 204 -17.78 -2.26 30.72
C THR A 204 -18.28 -3.57 31.40
N ASP A 205 -19.50 -3.59 31.87
CA ASP A 205 -20.05 -4.75 32.58
C ASP A 205 -20.17 -5.97 31.67
N GLU A 206 -20.55 -5.77 30.41
CA GLU A 206 -20.62 -6.83 29.40
C GLU A 206 -19.22 -7.36 29.04
N MET A 207 -18.21 -6.50 28.95
CA MET A 207 -16.83 -6.94 28.70
C MET A 207 -16.26 -7.72 29.88
N ASP A 208 -16.56 -7.32 31.12
CA ASP A 208 -16.20 -8.06 32.33
C ASP A 208 -16.92 -9.41 32.37
N GLY A 209 -18.18 -9.46 31.93
CA GLY A 209 -18.96 -10.69 31.77
C GLY A 209 -18.29 -11.64 30.74
N ILE A 210 -17.85 -11.14 29.58
CA ILE A 210 -17.12 -11.95 28.59
C ILE A 210 -15.80 -12.45 29.19
N ALA A 211 -15.01 -11.58 29.82
CA ALA A 211 -13.75 -11.96 30.45
C ALA A 211 -13.92 -13.08 31.46
N THR A 212 -14.92 -12.98 32.30
CA THR A 212 -15.27 -14.01 33.33
C THR A 212 -15.74 -15.30 32.69
N GLY A 213 -16.67 -15.22 31.73
CA GLY A 213 -17.28 -16.39 31.08
C GLY A 213 -16.30 -17.19 30.22
N THR A 214 -15.31 -16.51 29.60
CA THR A 214 -14.28 -17.13 28.75
C THR A 214 -12.97 -17.42 29.48
N ASN A 215 -12.79 -16.92 30.68
CA ASN A 215 -11.52 -16.92 31.44
C ASN A 215 -10.36 -16.28 30.64
N LEU A 216 -10.66 -15.21 29.92
CA LEU A 216 -9.69 -14.44 29.11
C LEU A 216 -9.46 -13.07 29.77
N ASP A 217 -8.22 -12.61 29.73
CA ASP A 217 -7.88 -11.22 30.07
C ASP A 217 -8.02 -10.31 28.85
N LEU A 218 -9.13 -9.59 28.74
CA LEU A 218 -9.39 -8.68 27.61
C LEU A 218 -8.47 -7.43 27.59
N SER A 219 -7.58 -7.24 28.57
CA SER A 219 -6.51 -6.26 28.46
C SER A 219 -5.46 -6.67 27.42
N GLU A 220 -5.35 -7.98 27.14
CA GLU A 220 -4.44 -8.57 26.18
C GLU A 220 -5.04 -8.59 24.76
N GLU A 221 -4.23 -8.25 23.75
CA GLU A 221 -4.68 -8.15 22.37
C GLU A 221 -5.19 -9.48 21.81
N GLY A 222 -4.43 -10.56 22.01
CA GLY A 222 -4.78 -11.90 21.55
C GLY A 222 -6.05 -12.43 22.18
N ALA A 223 -6.30 -12.10 23.45
CA ALA A 223 -7.54 -12.46 24.14
C ALA A 223 -8.77 -11.80 23.52
N ARG A 224 -8.64 -10.52 23.14
CA ARG A 224 -9.69 -9.80 22.39
C ARG A 224 -9.96 -10.41 21.02
N PHE A 225 -8.93 -10.87 20.32
CA PHE A 225 -9.12 -11.59 19.05
C PHE A 225 -9.84 -12.93 19.26
N THR A 226 -9.50 -13.66 20.33
CA THR A 226 -10.16 -14.92 20.67
C THR A 226 -11.64 -14.72 20.97
N ALA A 227 -12.01 -13.71 21.74
CA ALA A 227 -13.39 -13.36 22.10
C ALA A 227 -14.08 -12.40 21.10
N ARG A 228 -13.53 -12.26 19.89
CA ARG A 228 -13.96 -11.22 18.93
C ARG A 228 -15.43 -11.25 18.55
N HIS A 229 -16.05 -12.43 18.52
CA HIS A 229 -17.46 -12.58 18.15
C HIS A 229 -18.38 -12.13 19.27
N GLU A 230 -18.08 -12.50 20.51
CA GLU A 230 -18.80 -12.08 21.70
C GLU A 230 -18.71 -10.56 21.87
N ILE A 231 -17.50 -10.01 21.77
CA ILE A 231 -17.26 -8.56 21.82
C ILE A 231 -18.05 -7.84 20.74
N ALA A 232 -17.99 -8.33 19.49
CA ALA A 232 -18.72 -7.72 18.39
C ALA A 232 -20.23 -7.74 18.60
N SER A 233 -20.78 -8.82 19.15
CA SER A 233 -22.20 -8.96 19.46
C SER A 233 -22.67 -7.97 20.52
N VAL A 234 -21.86 -7.70 21.53
CA VAL A 234 -22.15 -6.69 22.57
C VAL A 234 -22.12 -5.28 21.98
N LEU A 235 -21.15 -4.99 21.12
CA LEU A 235 -20.98 -3.64 20.57
C LEU A 235 -21.98 -3.28 19.48
N ALA A 236 -22.44 -4.26 18.69
CA ALA A 236 -23.28 -4.03 17.51
C ALA A 236 -24.52 -3.15 17.78
N PRO A 237 -25.33 -3.36 18.85
CA PRO A 237 -26.52 -2.56 19.13
C PRO A 237 -26.21 -1.07 19.35
N TRP A 238 -25.03 -0.75 19.88
CA TRP A 238 -24.62 0.65 20.07
C TRP A 238 -24.47 1.40 18.74
N PHE A 239 -23.93 0.75 17.70
CA PHE A 239 -23.79 1.30 16.36
C PHE A 239 -25.13 1.34 15.64
N GLU A 240 -25.92 0.28 15.72
CA GLU A 240 -27.23 0.16 15.07
C GLU A 240 -28.24 1.20 15.56
N ALA A 241 -28.08 1.67 16.80
CA ALA A 241 -28.94 2.69 17.39
C ALA A 241 -28.58 4.13 16.98
N ARG A 242 -27.49 4.37 16.25
CA ARG A 242 -26.98 5.72 15.97
C ARG A 242 -26.66 5.91 14.49
N PRO A 243 -27.01 7.04 13.88
CA PRO A 243 -26.54 7.37 12.52
C PRO A 243 -25.04 7.64 12.52
N TYR A 244 -24.39 7.43 11.39
CA TYR A 244 -22.94 7.51 11.25
C TYR A 244 -22.33 8.83 11.79
N TYR A 245 -22.96 9.98 11.53
CA TYR A 245 -22.43 11.25 11.99
C TYR A 245 -22.30 11.33 13.53
N GLN A 246 -23.26 10.75 14.27
CA GLN A 246 -23.19 10.69 15.75
C GLN A 246 -22.11 9.71 16.21
N VAL A 247 -22.01 8.56 15.54
CA VAL A 247 -20.94 7.58 15.80
C VAL A 247 -19.57 8.25 15.62
N ALA A 248 -19.36 8.92 14.50
CA ALA A 248 -18.10 9.58 14.19
C ALA A 248 -17.75 10.68 15.23
N GLU A 249 -18.71 11.51 15.63
CA GLU A 249 -18.51 12.54 16.65
C GLU A 249 -18.09 11.93 18.01
N LEU A 250 -18.82 10.93 18.47
CA LEU A 250 -18.55 10.27 19.77
C LEU A 250 -17.20 9.56 19.78
N LEU A 251 -16.87 8.83 18.72
CA LEU A 251 -15.60 8.11 18.61
C LEU A 251 -14.41 9.06 18.50
N THR A 252 -14.56 10.15 17.74
CA THR A 252 -13.52 11.20 17.63
C THR A 252 -13.26 11.82 19.02
N LYS A 253 -14.31 12.22 19.74
CA LYS A 253 -14.18 12.80 21.08
C LYS A 253 -13.54 11.82 22.08
N ALA A 254 -13.83 10.54 21.97
CA ALA A 254 -13.25 9.51 22.81
C ALA A 254 -11.82 9.11 22.40
N GLY A 255 -11.34 9.50 21.21
CA GLY A 255 -10.04 9.11 20.70
C GLY A 255 -9.96 7.64 20.25
N VAL A 256 -11.08 7.07 19.84
CA VAL A 256 -11.15 5.72 19.24
C VAL A 256 -10.71 5.79 17.80
N CYS A 257 -9.93 4.80 17.35
CA CYS A 257 -9.52 4.70 15.97
C CYS A 257 -10.65 4.08 15.12
N PHE A 258 -11.12 4.81 14.13
CA PHE A 258 -12.20 4.36 13.24
C PHE A 258 -12.05 4.95 11.83
N GLY A 259 -12.76 4.33 10.86
CA GLY A 259 -12.84 4.84 9.49
C GLY A 259 -14.09 4.32 8.78
N PRO A 260 -14.76 5.15 7.96
CA PRO A 260 -15.92 4.72 7.19
C PRO A 260 -15.51 3.79 6.04
N TYR A 261 -16.33 2.80 5.74
CA TYR A 261 -16.27 2.14 4.44
C TYR A 261 -16.94 3.03 3.40
N GLN A 262 -16.21 3.39 2.37
CA GLN A 262 -16.67 4.30 1.33
C GLN A 262 -16.43 3.70 -0.05
N SER A 263 -17.35 3.94 -0.98
CA SER A 263 -17.07 3.79 -2.40
C SER A 263 -16.18 4.94 -2.88
N PHE A 264 -15.50 4.78 -4.03
CA PHE A 264 -14.75 5.89 -4.64
C PHE A 264 -15.62 7.12 -4.94
N ARG A 265 -16.91 6.90 -5.21
CA ARG A 265 -17.88 8.02 -5.38
C ARG A 265 -18.09 8.77 -4.08
N GLN A 266 -18.31 8.05 -2.99
CA GLN A 266 -18.49 8.67 -1.66
C GLN A 266 -17.21 9.37 -1.19
N LEU A 267 -16.04 8.73 -1.37
CA LEU A 267 -14.75 9.37 -1.08
C LEU A 267 -14.61 10.72 -1.79
N LEU A 268 -14.99 10.81 -3.07
CA LEU A 268 -14.87 12.03 -3.85
C LEU A 268 -15.93 13.07 -3.49
N SER A 269 -17.16 12.67 -3.11
CA SER A 269 -18.29 13.59 -2.95
C SER A 269 -18.59 13.96 -1.50
N GLU A 270 -18.12 13.18 -0.51
CA GLU A 270 -18.52 13.32 0.88
C GLU A 270 -17.33 13.51 1.84
N ASP A 271 -16.11 13.12 1.41
CA ASP A 271 -14.94 13.14 2.28
C ASP A 271 -14.10 14.41 2.04
N SER A 272 -13.98 15.25 3.07
CA SER A 272 -13.21 16.49 3.02
C SER A 272 -11.70 16.24 2.78
N ASP A 273 -11.19 15.09 3.20
CA ASP A 273 -9.80 14.72 2.96
C ASP A 273 -9.51 14.44 1.47
N CYS A 274 -10.55 14.17 0.67
CA CYS A 274 -10.48 14.03 -0.79
C CYS A 274 -11.05 15.28 -1.49
N SER A 275 -10.65 16.46 -1.08
CA SER A 275 -11.15 17.74 -1.59
C SER A 275 -10.04 18.78 -1.76
N LEU A 276 -10.39 19.97 -2.23
CA LEU A 276 -9.45 21.10 -2.33
C LEU A 276 -9.07 21.72 -0.97
N ASP A 277 -9.77 21.36 0.10
CA ASP A 277 -9.39 21.74 1.47
C ASP A 277 -8.13 20.99 1.94
N ASN A 278 -7.88 19.81 1.37
CA ASN A 278 -6.63 19.10 1.58
C ASN A 278 -5.58 19.56 0.55
N PRO A 279 -4.45 20.16 1.01
CA PRO A 279 -3.41 20.67 0.11
C PRO A 279 -2.69 19.56 -0.70
N LEU A 280 -3.02 18.30 -0.47
CA LEU A 280 -2.61 17.19 -1.32
C LEU A 280 -3.23 17.28 -2.73
N PHE A 281 -4.41 17.89 -2.86
CA PHE A 281 -5.20 17.86 -4.09
C PHE A 281 -5.27 19.21 -4.78
N GLU A 282 -5.32 19.16 -6.10
CA GLU A 282 -5.61 20.30 -6.97
C GLU A 282 -6.44 19.86 -8.18
N ARG A 283 -7.10 20.81 -8.87
CA ARG A 283 -7.74 20.52 -10.15
C ARG A 283 -6.76 20.72 -11.28
N VAL A 284 -6.45 19.64 -11.99
CA VAL A 284 -5.53 19.65 -13.14
C VAL A 284 -6.30 19.32 -14.41
N THR A 285 -6.03 20.11 -15.47
CA THR A 285 -6.57 19.84 -16.82
C THR A 285 -5.58 18.97 -17.59
N HIS A 286 -6.01 17.79 -17.94
CA HIS A 286 -5.25 16.86 -18.78
C HIS A 286 -5.79 16.90 -20.22
N PRO A 287 -4.92 17.01 -21.24
CA PRO A 287 -5.36 17.24 -22.62
C PRO A 287 -6.33 16.20 -23.19
N ALA A 288 -6.20 14.93 -22.76
CA ALA A 288 -7.01 13.82 -23.28
C ALA A 288 -8.21 13.48 -22.40
N THR A 289 -8.19 13.79 -21.09
CA THR A 289 -9.17 13.30 -20.11
C THR A 289 -9.98 14.41 -19.43
N GLY A 290 -9.60 15.69 -19.62
CA GLY A 290 -10.30 16.83 -19.02
C GLY A 290 -9.80 17.20 -17.62
N THR A 291 -10.59 18.00 -16.90
CA THR A 291 -10.22 18.56 -15.59
C THR A 291 -10.79 17.70 -14.46
N TYR A 292 -9.93 17.19 -13.60
CA TYR A 292 -10.34 16.42 -12.42
C TYR A 292 -9.45 16.68 -11.20
N LEU A 293 -9.91 16.24 -10.02
CA LEU A 293 -9.17 16.32 -8.77
C LEU A 293 -7.95 15.38 -8.82
N THR A 294 -6.78 15.94 -8.65
CA THR A 294 -5.51 15.23 -8.88
C THR A 294 -4.63 15.38 -7.64
N PRO A 295 -4.14 14.29 -7.04
CA PRO A 295 -3.21 14.38 -5.92
C PRO A 295 -1.80 14.77 -6.39
N SER A 296 -1.13 15.58 -5.60
CA SER A 296 0.31 15.84 -5.68
C SER A 296 1.10 14.77 -4.90
N SER A 297 2.41 14.99 -4.68
CA SER A 297 3.19 14.12 -3.79
C SER A 297 2.72 14.24 -2.34
N PRO A 298 2.51 13.12 -1.62
CA PRO A 298 2.24 13.16 -0.18
C PRO A 298 3.49 13.51 0.65
N ILE A 299 4.69 13.51 0.04
CA ILE A 299 5.94 13.84 0.72
C ILE A 299 6.06 15.36 0.81
N ARG A 300 6.25 15.89 2.01
CA ARG A 300 6.47 17.32 2.27
C ARG A 300 7.86 17.52 2.86
N PHE A 301 8.65 18.34 2.18
CA PHE A 301 9.98 18.73 2.67
C PHE A 301 9.88 20.09 3.37
N GLY A 302 10.42 20.20 4.60
CA GLY A 302 10.30 21.41 5.42
C GLY A 302 11.03 22.66 4.87
N LEU A 303 11.99 22.47 3.94
CA LEU A 303 12.79 23.55 3.35
C LEU A 303 12.45 23.85 1.88
N SER A 304 11.55 23.11 1.27
CA SER A 304 11.11 23.33 -0.11
C SER A 304 9.61 23.61 -0.16
N GLU A 305 9.22 24.52 -1.05
CA GLU A 305 7.82 24.62 -1.43
C GLU A 305 7.36 23.24 -1.95
N ASN A 306 6.14 22.84 -1.60
CA ASN A 306 5.56 21.61 -2.11
C ASN A 306 5.66 21.62 -3.65
N LEU A 307 6.21 20.55 -4.21
CA LEU A 307 6.16 20.33 -5.66
C LEU A 307 4.68 20.33 -6.05
N LYS A 308 4.22 21.46 -6.58
CA LYS A 308 2.92 21.53 -7.24
C LYS A 308 2.95 20.49 -8.35
N SER A 309 1.84 19.80 -8.59
CA SER A 309 1.75 18.83 -9.68
C SER A 309 2.24 19.53 -10.96
N LEU A 310 3.35 19.08 -11.49
CA LEU A 310 3.89 19.61 -12.74
C LEU A 310 2.87 19.28 -13.84
N LYS A 311 2.40 20.34 -14.50
CA LYS A 311 1.46 20.25 -15.62
C LYS A 311 2.05 19.47 -16.77
#